data_c18809ff9512bfc2b2e38bfa65ff33a3
#
_entry.id   c18809ff9512bfc2b2e38bfa65ff33a3
#
_cell.length_a   1.000
_cell.length_b   1.000
_cell.length_c   1.000
_cell.angle_alpha   90.00
_cell.angle_beta   90.00
_cell.angle_gamma   90.00
#
_symmetry.space_group_name_H-M   'P 1'
#
loop_
_entity.id
_entity.type
_entity.pdbx_description
1 polymer ?
#
loop_
_entity_poly.entity_id
_entity_poly.type
_entity_poly.pdbx_seq_one_letter_code
_entity_poly.pdbx_strand_id
1 'polypeptide(L)'
;VWSLYNAVRGVTTSDKAVEAIAVLKKLSEIYEGQLQIQDREKLYNTMRDIVDDWGIVNPFQDEEKFFTVCSAFDPEITWEEILNLYDPQKMFRVPKALINEMAKQFSESTKTVLIAEAEKYTPYLMDIVQNHEECRYTITSMNAFSYHMLKEMFGKHENVDVLLTSIYEYEFSSQKFDLIFCVPVFGGRDMAEDDNQFICREYDLVAFENLALHLNTDGKLSILLPARITFAAGRVRELRNFIQSMYKLLEIDELPVGLFINTGIKTFLFTVTTGRTEDVIIKRLKTDTANPRKEGVNELITEDETFVFSDELTEMDDWNVDRIFASQDEDWLKFENSLIRKEELGNVAEVFRGKAISKKDPMGKIGVVNISNLQDYGIDYD
;
A
#
# COMPACT_ATOMS: atom_id res chain seq x y z
N VAL A 1 3.73 24.83 -9.41
CA VAL A 1 3.75 23.42 -9.86
C VAL A 1 2.89 23.20 -11.10
N TRP A 2 1.56 23.42 -11.05
CA TRP A 2 0.65 23.17 -12.19
C TRP A 2 0.95 24.01 -13.45
N SER A 3 1.38 25.27 -13.30
CA SER A 3 1.81 26.11 -14.42
C SER A 3 3.04 25.57 -15.14
N LEU A 4 4.01 25.11 -14.36
CA LEU A 4 5.23 24.48 -14.86
C LEU A 4 4.92 23.14 -15.55
N TYR A 5 4.11 22.30 -14.89
CA TYR A 5 3.66 21.03 -15.48
C TYR A 5 2.96 21.23 -16.83
N ASN A 6 2.09 22.23 -16.94
CA ASN A 6 1.42 22.56 -18.20
C ASN A 6 2.38 23.09 -19.28
N ALA A 7 3.39 23.87 -18.89
CA ALA A 7 4.42 24.36 -19.82
C ALA A 7 5.26 23.20 -20.37
N VAL A 8 5.69 22.29 -19.48
CA VAL A 8 6.47 21.10 -19.87
C VAL A 8 5.62 20.12 -20.69
N ARG A 9 4.35 19.91 -20.32
CA ARG A 9 3.43 19.02 -21.05
C ARG A 9 3.22 19.43 -22.51
N GLY A 10 3.32 20.71 -22.83
CA GLY A 10 3.27 21.20 -24.23
C GLY A 10 4.50 20.85 -25.05
N VAL A 11 5.60 20.45 -24.41
CA VAL A 11 6.90 20.20 -25.01
C VAL A 11 7.27 18.70 -24.99
N THR A 12 6.63 17.92 -24.12
CA THR A 12 6.87 16.47 -23.95
C THR A 12 5.56 15.73 -23.69
N THR A 13 5.58 14.40 -23.70
CA THR A 13 4.44 13.58 -23.32
C THR A 13 4.13 13.75 -21.81
N SER A 14 2.88 13.51 -21.41
CA SER A 14 2.45 13.66 -20.00
C SER A 14 3.30 12.85 -19.04
N ASP A 15 3.68 11.63 -19.44
CA ASP A 15 4.47 10.72 -18.59
C ASP A 15 5.91 11.21 -18.41
N LYS A 16 6.43 11.96 -19.39
CA LYS A 16 7.77 12.55 -19.38
C LYS A 16 7.83 13.95 -18.75
N ALA A 17 6.68 14.57 -18.51
CA ALA A 17 6.65 15.94 -17.97
C ALA A 17 7.25 16.01 -16.55
N VAL A 18 6.96 15.01 -15.71
CA VAL A 18 7.48 14.97 -14.33
C VAL A 18 8.97 14.66 -14.35
N GLU A 19 9.43 13.76 -15.21
CA GLU A 19 10.86 13.49 -15.40
C GLU A 19 11.62 14.75 -15.84
N ALA A 20 11.05 15.53 -16.77
CA ALA A 20 11.64 16.78 -17.21
C ALA A 20 11.74 17.82 -16.05
N ILE A 21 10.70 17.94 -15.24
CA ILE A 21 10.70 18.83 -14.07
C ILE A 21 11.78 18.41 -13.06
N ALA A 22 11.90 17.11 -12.79
CA ALA A 22 12.90 16.58 -11.87
C ALA A 22 14.34 16.84 -12.35
N VAL A 23 14.60 16.64 -13.64
CA VAL A 23 15.90 16.95 -14.25
C VAL A 23 16.22 18.44 -14.14
N LEU A 24 15.26 19.32 -14.39
CA LEU A 24 15.45 20.77 -14.25
C LEU A 24 15.67 21.19 -12.79
N LYS A 25 14.99 20.53 -11.84
CA LYS A 25 15.23 20.75 -10.41
C LYS A 25 16.67 20.40 -10.03
N LYS A 26 17.15 19.24 -10.46
CA LYS A 26 18.54 18.82 -10.22
C LYS A 26 19.56 19.79 -10.85
N LEU A 27 19.33 20.19 -12.09
CA LEU A 27 20.13 21.23 -12.73
C LEU A 27 20.14 22.55 -11.96
N SER A 28 18.95 22.98 -11.50
CA SER A 28 18.83 24.20 -10.71
C SER A 28 19.63 24.14 -9.41
N GLU A 29 19.68 23.00 -8.76
CA GLU A 29 20.50 22.82 -7.56
C GLU A 29 22.00 22.86 -7.87
N ILE A 30 22.45 22.21 -8.97
CA ILE A 30 23.85 22.23 -9.42
C ILE A 30 24.31 23.67 -9.75
N TYR A 31 23.43 24.47 -10.33
CA TYR A 31 23.74 25.86 -10.75
C TYR A 31 23.14 26.93 -9.85
N GLU A 32 22.79 26.59 -8.62
CA GLU A 32 22.29 27.53 -7.59
C GLU A 32 21.13 28.43 -8.07
N GLY A 33 20.20 27.84 -8.83
CA GLY A 33 19.06 28.54 -9.43
C GLY A 33 19.35 29.35 -10.69
N GLN A 34 20.62 29.45 -11.11
CA GLN A 34 21.05 30.35 -12.18
C GLN A 34 21.13 29.66 -13.55
N LEU A 35 20.05 29.00 -13.97
CA LEU A 35 20.03 28.26 -15.26
C LEU A 35 20.14 29.17 -16.49
N GLN A 36 19.61 30.40 -16.43
CA GLN A 36 19.50 31.30 -17.58
C GLN A 36 20.82 31.96 -17.99
N ILE A 37 21.80 32.04 -17.07
CA ILE A 37 23.08 32.69 -17.30
C ILE A 37 24.20 31.72 -17.60
N GLN A 38 23.92 30.42 -17.65
CA GLN A 38 24.91 29.39 -17.90
C GLN A 38 25.24 29.27 -19.39
N ASP A 39 26.44 28.77 -19.69
CA ASP A 39 26.81 28.36 -21.02
C ASP A 39 25.86 27.24 -21.49
N ARG A 40 25.28 27.43 -22.70
CA ARG A 40 24.24 26.53 -23.23
C ARG A 40 24.76 25.12 -23.45
N GLU A 41 25.92 24.96 -24.02
CA GLU A 41 26.53 23.65 -24.30
C GLU A 41 26.78 22.90 -22.96
N LYS A 42 27.38 23.60 -22.01
CA LYS A 42 27.66 23.04 -20.68
C LYS A 42 26.37 22.64 -19.98
N LEU A 43 25.32 23.49 -20.00
CA LEU A 43 24.05 23.20 -19.36
C LEU A 43 23.36 21.98 -19.99
N TYR A 44 23.38 21.88 -21.34
CA TYR A 44 22.79 20.76 -22.06
C TYR A 44 23.56 19.45 -21.80
N ASN A 45 24.88 19.49 -21.75
CA ASN A 45 25.69 18.32 -21.41
C ASN A 45 25.45 17.85 -19.98
N THR A 46 25.37 18.75 -19.00
CA THR A 46 25.03 18.39 -17.61
C THR A 46 23.62 17.77 -17.51
N MET A 47 22.66 18.26 -18.29
CA MET A 47 21.32 17.65 -18.38
C MET A 47 21.41 16.20 -18.86
N ARG A 48 22.22 15.95 -19.91
CA ARG A 48 22.41 14.59 -20.42
C ARG A 48 23.06 13.67 -19.40
N ASP A 49 24.07 14.17 -18.67
CA ASP A 49 24.72 13.41 -17.61
C ASP A 49 23.74 13.00 -16.51
N ILE A 50 22.80 13.87 -16.11
CA ILE A 50 21.75 13.54 -15.14
C ILE A 50 20.80 12.47 -15.69
N VAL A 51 20.37 12.63 -16.96
CA VAL A 51 19.46 11.67 -17.61
C VAL A 51 20.11 10.29 -17.70
N ASP A 52 21.40 10.23 -18.05
CA ASP A 52 22.15 8.98 -18.15
C ASP A 52 22.39 8.35 -16.76
N ASP A 53 22.74 9.14 -15.75
CA ASP A 53 22.92 8.68 -14.35
C ASP A 53 21.61 8.12 -13.76
N TRP A 54 20.49 8.75 -14.08
CA TRP A 54 19.17 8.28 -13.62
C TRP A 54 18.59 7.14 -14.45
N GLY A 55 19.24 6.76 -15.55
CA GLY A 55 18.80 5.69 -16.43
C GLY A 55 17.43 5.95 -17.08
N ILE A 56 17.09 7.23 -17.29
CA ILE A 56 15.83 7.64 -17.93
C ILE A 56 16.07 8.01 -19.40
N VAL A 57 15.02 7.88 -20.20
CA VAL A 57 15.03 8.39 -21.57
C VAL A 57 14.90 9.90 -21.54
N ASN A 58 15.75 10.62 -22.29
CA ASN A 58 15.71 12.08 -22.35
C ASN A 58 14.27 12.60 -22.48
N PRO A 59 13.76 13.33 -21.48
CA PRO A 59 12.38 13.79 -21.47
C PRO A 59 12.12 14.99 -22.40
N PHE A 60 13.17 15.61 -22.93
CA PHE A 60 13.10 16.72 -23.85
C PHE A 60 13.20 16.20 -25.28
N GLN A 61 12.35 16.71 -26.18
CA GLN A 61 12.34 16.27 -27.58
C GLN A 61 13.58 16.72 -28.35
N ASP A 62 14.05 17.93 -28.07
CA ASP A 62 15.22 18.55 -28.68
C ASP A 62 15.84 19.62 -27.75
N GLU A 63 16.99 20.13 -28.16
CA GLU A 63 17.73 21.13 -27.39
C GLU A 63 16.98 22.48 -27.26
N GLU A 64 16.27 22.93 -28.30
CA GLU A 64 15.53 24.19 -28.23
C GLU A 64 14.38 24.13 -27.21
N LYS A 65 13.67 23.00 -27.16
CA LYS A 65 12.62 22.77 -26.19
C LYS A 65 13.16 22.68 -24.76
N PHE A 66 14.31 22.04 -24.58
CA PHE A 66 14.99 22.05 -23.30
C PHE A 66 15.23 23.48 -22.80
N PHE A 67 15.84 24.36 -23.62
CA PHE A 67 16.10 25.75 -23.22
C PHE A 67 14.83 26.57 -23.03
N THR A 68 13.79 26.30 -23.81
CA THR A 68 12.48 26.94 -23.62
C THR A 68 11.93 26.64 -22.21
N VAL A 69 12.01 25.39 -21.78
CA VAL A 69 11.51 24.98 -20.46
C VAL A 69 12.42 25.47 -19.33
N CYS A 70 13.77 25.46 -19.54
CA CYS A 70 14.72 26.05 -18.57
C CYS A 70 14.39 27.52 -18.24
N SER A 71 13.98 28.30 -19.25
CA SER A 71 13.66 29.72 -19.04
C SER A 71 12.37 29.94 -18.23
N ALA A 72 11.48 28.97 -18.18
CA ALA A 72 10.21 29.00 -17.47
C ALA A 72 10.25 28.22 -16.13
N PHE A 73 11.38 27.62 -15.79
CA PHE A 73 11.51 26.78 -14.60
C PHE A 73 11.47 27.61 -13.32
N ASP A 74 10.69 27.15 -12.36
CA ASP A 74 10.60 27.70 -11.01
C ASP A 74 11.52 26.90 -10.07
N PRO A 75 12.62 27.43 -9.57
CA PRO A 75 13.55 26.72 -8.71
C PRO A 75 12.99 26.38 -7.32
N GLU A 76 11.93 27.05 -6.89
CA GLU A 76 11.33 26.87 -5.56
C GLU A 76 10.53 25.57 -5.43
N ILE A 77 10.25 24.87 -6.55
CA ILE A 77 9.56 23.56 -6.51
C ILE A 77 10.36 22.57 -5.66
N THR A 78 9.68 21.87 -4.78
CA THR A 78 10.32 20.87 -3.90
C THR A 78 10.36 19.48 -4.54
N TRP A 79 11.29 18.63 -4.09
CA TRP A 79 11.36 17.23 -4.52
C TRP A 79 10.10 16.44 -4.15
N GLU A 80 9.51 16.74 -3.00
CA GLU A 80 8.25 16.14 -2.56
C GLU A 80 7.08 16.49 -3.48
N GLU A 81 6.97 17.77 -3.90
CA GLU A 81 5.97 18.20 -4.87
C GLU A 81 6.13 17.47 -6.22
N ILE A 82 7.38 17.29 -6.68
CA ILE A 82 7.68 16.57 -7.93
C ILE A 82 7.28 15.09 -7.79
N LEU A 83 7.69 14.44 -6.70
CA LEU A 83 7.37 13.04 -6.45
C LEU A 83 5.86 12.82 -6.32
N ASN A 84 5.14 13.77 -5.74
CA ASN A 84 3.69 13.72 -5.63
C ASN A 84 2.96 13.84 -6.99
N LEU A 85 3.61 14.47 -7.98
CA LEU A 85 3.09 14.50 -9.36
C LEU A 85 3.38 13.21 -10.14
N TYR A 86 4.37 12.43 -9.72
CA TYR A 86 4.80 11.23 -10.40
C TYR A 86 3.86 10.07 -10.10
N ASP A 87 3.10 9.64 -11.10
CA ASP A 87 2.16 8.52 -10.98
C ASP A 87 2.13 7.69 -12.28
N PRO A 88 3.24 6.99 -12.58
CA PRO A 88 3.42 6.30 -13.87
C PRO A 88 2.47 5.11 -14.07
N GLN A 89 1.91 4.57 -12.98
CA GLN A 89 1.08 3.37 -13.00
C GLN A 89 -0.24 3.53 -12.22
N LYS A 90 -0.70 4.76 -11.98
CA LYS A 90 -1.83 5.06 -11.08
C LYS A 90 -1.65 4.40 -9.72
N MET A 91 -0.47 4.61 -9.17
CA MET A 91 -0.01 4.05 -7.92
C MET A 91 -0.97 4.40 -6.78
N PHE A 92 -1.18 3.45 -5.88
CA PHE A 92 -1.86 3.73 -4.64
C PHE A 92 -1.07 4.75 -3.82
N ARG A 93 -1.66 5.90 -3.55
CA ARG A 93 -1.16 6.82 -2.53
C ARG A 93 -1.73 6.44 -1.19
N VAL A 94 -0.89 6.38 -0.18
CA VAL A 94 -1.31 6.04 1.17
C VAL A 94 -2.02 7.25 1.79
N PRO A 95 -3.31 7.14 2.17
CA PRO A 95 -4.02 8.24 2.79
C PRO A 95 -3.39 8.64 4.12
N LYS A 96 -3.44 9.94 4.46
CA LYS A 96 -2.90 10.46 5.72
C LYS A 96 -3.45 9.72 6.94
N ALA A 97 -4.74 9.45 6.94
CA ALA A 97 -5.39 8.73 8.02
C ALA A 97 -4.81 7.32 8.26
N LEU A 98 -4.45 6.60 7.17
CA LEU A 98 -3.80 5.29 7.29
C LEU A 98 -2.35 5.44 7.79
N ILE A 99 -1.63 6.45 7.33
CA ILE A 99 -0.27 6.74 7.85
C ILE A 99 -0.33 7.03 9.35
N ASN A 100 -1.29 7.82 9.80
CA ASN A 100 -1.49 8.12 11.21
C ASN A 100 -1.79 6.84 12.01
N GLU A 101 -2.58 5.91 11.46
CA GLU A 101 -2.86 4.61 12.10
C GLU A 101 -1.60 3.76 12.22
N MET A 102 -0.84 3.62 11.12
CA MET A 102 0.43 2.91 11.13
C MET A 102 1.43 3.54 12.10
N ALA A 103 1.47 4.88 12.19
CA ALA A 103 2.38 5.61 13.06
C ALA A 103 2.11 5.39 14.57
N LYS A 104 0.93 4.92 14.97
CA LYS A 104 0.67 4.51 16.36
C LYS A 104 1.56 3.36 16.84
N GLN A 105 2.22 2.67 15.91
CA GLN A 105 3.13 1.56 16.23
C GLN A 105 4.52 2.03 16.66
N PHE A 106 4.87 3.31 16.51
CA PHE A 106 6.09 3.86 17.09
C PHE A 106 6.09 3.74 18.62
N SER A 107 7.25 3.51 19.18
CA SER A 107 7.48 3.42 20.63
C SER A 107 8.85 4.00 20.97
N GLU A 108 9.13 4.24 22.24
CA GLU A 108 10.45 4.71 22.71
C GLU A 108 11.60 3.75 22.35
N SER A 109 11.29 2.46 22.18
CA SER A 109 12.25 1.44 21.79
C SER A 109 12.52 1.39 20.28
N THR A 110 11.70 2.04 19.45
CA THR A 110 11.88 2.06 17.99
C THR A 110 13.13 2.88 17.64
N LYS A 111 14.10 2.25 16.98
CA LYS A 111 15.36 2.89 16.53
C LYS A 111 15.58 2.75 15.05
N THR A 112 15.13 1.66 14.44
CA THR A 112 15.31 1.36 13.03
C THR A 112 13.95 1.14 12.36
N VAL A 113 13.70 1.89 11.30
CA VAL A 113 12.41 1.89 10.59
C VAL A 113 12.63 1.60 9.11
N LEU A 114 11.86 0.67 8.56
CA LEU A 114 11.76 0.47 7.11
C LEU A 114 10.43 1.03 6.60
N ILE A 115 10.50 1.89 5.58
CA ILE A 115 9.32 2.30 4.81
C ILE A 115 9.45 1.70 3.41
N ALA A 116 8.65 0.68 3.16
CA ALA A 116 8.68 -0.07 1.91
C ALA A 116 7.88 0.63 0.82
N GLU A 117 8.45 0.71 -0.40
CA GLU A 117 7.86 1.43 -1.55
C GLU A 117 7.44 2.86 -1.18
N ALA A 118 8.43 3.62 -0.67
CA ALA A 118 8.26 4.87 0.04
C ALA A 118 7.58 5.98 -0.77
N GLU A 119 7.67 5.94 -2.10
CA GLU A 119 6.98 6.86 -2.99
C GLU A 119 5.46 6.88 -2.82
N LYS A 120 4.88 5.81 -2.28
CA LYS A 120 3.44 5.73 -2.00
C LYS A 120 2.99 6.60 -0.84
N TYR A 121 3.90 6.96 0.06
CA TYR A 121 3.60 7.73 1.28
C TYR A 121 3.66 9.24 1.08
N THR A 122 4.02 9.72 -0.11
CA THR A 122 3.97 11.15 -0.42
C THR A 122 2.50 11.64 -0.50
N PRO A 123 2.21 12.86 -0.02
CA PRO A 123 3.12 13.91 0.42
C PRO A 123 3.50 13.88 1.92
N TYR A 124 3.31 12.82 2.64
CA TYR A 124 3.48 12.76 4.11
C TYR A 124 4.76 12.06 4.55
N LEU A 125 5.60 11.64 3.61
CA LEU A 125 6.80 10.87 3.91
C LEU A 125 7.81 11.67 4.74
N MET A 126 7.96 12.97 4.43
CA MET A 126 8.82 13.87 5.19
C MET A 126 8.31 14.05 6.63
N ASP A 127 6.99 14.19 6.81
CA ASP A 127 6.37 14.31 8.14
C ASP A 127 6.68 13.09 9.02
N ILE A 128 6.64 11.87 8.44
CA ILE A 128 6.95 10.64 9.18
C ILE A 128 8.39 10.70 9.73
N VAL A 129 9.34 11.09 8.88
CA VAL A 129 10.77 11.15 9.26
C VAL A 129 11.03 12.25 10.28
N GLN A 130 10.42 13.43 10.11
CA GLN A 130 10.64 14.57 11.00
C GLN A 130 9.96 14.39 12.37
N ASN A 131 8.83 13.70 12.44
CA ASN A 131 8.15 13.46 13.70
C ASN A 131 8.89 12.46 14.61
N HIS A 132 9.84 11.69 14.06
CA HIS A 132 10.63 10.69 14.77
C HIS A 132 12.10 10.75 14.34
N GLU A 133 12.71 11.93 14.45
CA GLU A 133 14.10 12.20 14.02
C GLU A 133 15.16 11.33 14.72
N GLU A 134 14.83 10.79 15.90
CA GLU A 134 15.67 9.88 16.66
C GLU A 134 15.83 8.49 16.03
N CYS A 135 14.99 8.15 15.05
CA CYS A 135 15.03 6.89 14.34
C CYS A 135 15.96 6.95 13.13
N ARG A 136 16.55 5.81 12.80
CA ARG A 136 17.23 5.58 11.53
C ARG A 136 16.27 4.93 10.55
N TYR A 137 16.14 5.54 9.39
CA TYR A 137 15.23 5.10 8.34
C TYR A 137 15.97 4.41 7.22
N THR A 138 15.43 3.29 6.76
CA THR A 138 15.68 2.73 5.44
C THR A 138 14.41 2.89 4.64
N ILE A 139 14.47 3.56 3.50
CA ILE A 139 13.34 3.72 2.60
C ILE A 139 13.66 3.04 1.27
N THR A 140 12.72 2.28 0.74
CA THR A 140 12.94 1.52 -0.49
C THR A 140 12.03 1.98 -1.62
N SER A 141 12.52 1.91 -2.84
CA SER A 141 11.74 1.98 -4.07
C SER A 141 12.27 0.96 -5.07
N MET A 142 11.39 0.29 -5.78
CA MET A 142 11.76 -0.56 -6.91
C MET A 142 11.80 0.21 -8.24
N ASN A 143 11.33 1.45 -8.25
CA ASN A 143 11.34 2.31 -9.42
C ASN A 143 12.59 3.22 -9.39
N ALA A 144 13.47 3.11 -10.38
CA ALA A 144 14.72 3.86 -10.43
C ALA A 144 14.50 5.38 -10.39
N PHE A 145 13.50 5.91 -11.08
CA PHE A 145 13.23 7.34 -11.06
C PHE A 145 12.74 7.82 -9.69
N SER A 146 11.79 7.09 -9.06
CA SER A 146 11.35 7.38 -7.69
C SER A 146 12.51 7.31 -6.70
N TYR A 147 13.39 6.31 -6.84
CA TYR A 147 14.61 6.20 -6.03
C TYR A 147 15.48 7.45 -6.10
N HIS A 148 15.76 7.95 -7.32
CA HIS A 148 16.56 9.16 -7.48
C HIS A 148 15.89 10.39 -6.83
N MET A 149 14.59 10.56 -7.02
CA MET A 149 13.86 11.65 -6.36
C MET A 149 13.87 11.55 -4.83
N LEU A 150 13.67 10.34 -4.28
CA LEU A 150 13.77 10.10 -2.84
C LEU A 150 15.18 10.38 -2.32
N LYS A 151 16.21 9.99 -3.08
CA LYS A 151 17.60 10.25 -2.72
C LYS A 151 17.92 11.75 -2.70
N GLU A 152 17.38 12.52 -3.63
CA GLU A 152 17.52 13.98 -3.62
C GLU A 152 16.72 14.61 -2.47
N MET A 153 15.51 14.13 -2.22
CA MET A 153 14.65 14.62 -1.14
C MET A 153 15.28 14.44 0.25
N PHE A 154 15.92 13.29 0.47
CA PHE A 154 16.55 12.95 1.75
C PHE A 154 18.06 13.14 1.80
N GLY A 155 18.69 13.67 0.76
CA GLY A 155 20.14 13.77 0.65
C GLY A 155 20.86 14.58 1.75
N LYS A 156 20.11 15.36 2.55
CA LYS A 156 20.63 16.12 3.70
C LYS A 156 20.28 15.47 5.05
N HIS A 157 19.57 14.36 5.05
CA HIS A 157 19.13 13.65 6.26
C HIS A 157 20.06 12.48 6.55
N GLU A 158 20.99 12.65 7.50
CA GLU A 158 21.99 11.63 7.85
C GLU A 158 21.39 10.35 8.45
N ASN A 159 20.14 10.44 8.90
CA ASN A 159 19.40 9.32 9.48
C ASN A 159 18.52 8.57 8.46
N VAL A 160 18.60 8.88 7.16
CA VAL A 160 17.80 8.26 6.11
C VAL A 160 18.68 7.64 5.03
N ASP A 161 18.56 6.32 4.88
CA ASP A 161 19.17 5.55 3.80
C ASP A 161 18.12 5.22 2.74
N VAL A 162 18.39 5.57 1.47
CA VAL A 162 17.48 5.26 0.35
C VAL A 162 18.07 4.12 -0.47
N LEU A 163 17.28 3.06 -0.70
CA LEU A 163 17.69 1.87 -1.43
C LEU A 163 16.83 1.64 -2.68
N LEU A 164 17.49 1.38 -3.81
CA LEU A 164 16.85 0.86 -5.02
C LEU A 164 16.80 -0.66 -4.92
N THR A 165 15.69 -1.19 -4.46
CA THR A 165 15.51 -2.63 -4.23
C THR A 165 14.05 -3.01 -4.24
N SER A 166 13.78 -4.29 -4.49
CA SER A 166 12.44 -4.87 -4.46
C SER A 166 12.22 -5.65 -3.16
N ILE A 167 11.21 -5.27 -2.39
CA ILE A 167 10.81 -6.01 -1.18
C ILE A 167 10.25 -7.41 -1.47
N TYR A 168 10.04 -7.73 -2.73
CA TYR A 168 9.58 -9.04 -3.20
C TYR A 168 10.73 -10.01 -3.46
N GLU A 169 11.97 -9.54 -3.38
CA GLU A 169 13.18 -10.37 -3.46
C GLU A 169 13.58 -10.83 -2.06
N TYR A 170 13.91 -12.11 -1.90
CA TYR A 170 14.17 -12.74 -0.59
C TYR A 170 15.27 -12.03 0.22
N GLU A 171 16.35 -11.65 -0.43
CA GLU A 171 17.50 -11.01 0.21
C GLU A 171 17.56 -9.50 -0.09
N PHE A 172 16.41 -8.80 -0.12
CA PHE A 172 16.39 -7.38 -0.45
C PHE A 172 17.18 -6.51 0.55
N SER A 173 17.37 -6.98 1.77
CA SER A 173 18.16 -6.32 2.82
C SER A 173 18.80 -7.34 3.76
N SER A 174 20.03 -7.07 4.19
CA SER A 174 20.67 -7.80 5.29
C SER A 174 20.31 -7.23 6.67
N GLN A 175 19.60 -6.11 6.71
CA GLN A 175 19.20 -5.43 7.94
C GLN A 175 17.87 -5.96 8.46
N LYS A 176 17.68 -5.84 9.78
CA LYS A 176 16.41 -6.04 10.46
C LYS A 176 15.95 -4.73 11.07
N PHE A 177 14.64 -4.62 11.31
CA PHE A 177 14.00 -3.37 11.68
C PHE A 177 13.12 -3.52 12.92
N ASP A 178 13.04 -2.47 13.72
CA ASP A 178 12.15 -2.39 14.87
C ASP A 178 10.72 -2.06 14.43
N LEU A 179 10.57 -1.34 13.31
CA LEU A 179 9.28 -1.01 12.74
C LEU A 179 9.35 -1.04 11.21
N ILE A 180 8.37 -1.69 10.61
CA ILE A 180 8.23 -1.76 9.16
C ILE A 180 6.85 -1.27 8.75
N PHE A 181 6.78 -0.35 7.78
CA PHE A 181 5.56 0.08 7.12
C PHE A 181 5.52 -0.42 5.68
N CYS A 182 4.41 -1.04 5.30
CA CYS A 182 4.23 -1.51 3.94
C CYS A 182 2.79 -1.39 3.45
N VAL A 183 2.64 -0.81 2.27
CA VAL A 183 1.45 -0.89 1.44
C VAL A 183 1.86 -1.54 0.11
N PRO A 184 1.82 -2.89 0.03
CA PRO A 184 2.36 -3.61 -1.12
C PRO A 184 1.50 -3.42 -2.38
N VAL A 185 1.99 -3.89 -3.51
CA VAL A 185 1.19 -4.03 -4.72
C VAL A 185 0.14 -5.13 -4.51
N PHE A 186 -1.13 -4.84 -4.73
CA PHE A 186 -2.20 -5.82 -4.60
C PHE A 186 -2.37 -6.65 -5.87
N GLY A 187 -2.46 -7.95 -5.68
CA GLY A 187 -2.55 -8.88 -6.80
C GLY A 187 -1.22 -8.95 -7.57
N GLY A 188 -1.31 -9.41 -8.82
CA GLY A 188 -0.09 -9.74 -9.55
C GLY A 188 0.58 -10.99 -8.99
N ARG A 189 1.44 -11.59 -9.77
CA ARG A 189 2.22 -12.76 -9.36
C ARG A 189 3.61 -12.64 -9.93
N ASP A 190 4.58 -13.05 -9.15
CA ASP A 190 5.89 -13.32 -9.70
C ASP A 190 5.80 -14.48 -10.68
N MET A 191 6.24 -14.23 -11.92
CA MET A 191 6.24 -15.20 -13.00
C MET A 191 7.57 -15.99 -13.10
N ALA A 192 8.52 -15.72 -12.21
CA ALA A 192 9.76 -16.47 -12.15
C ALA A 192 9.46 -17.95 -11.83
N GLU A 193 9.85 -18.85 -12.74
CA GLU A 193 9.39 -20.25 -12.74
C GLU A 193 10.06 -21.10 -11.64
N ASP A 194 11.22 -20.74 -11.10
CA ASP A 194 12.09 -21.73 -10.45
C ASP A 194 12.56 -21.45 -9.00
N ASP A 195 12.22 -20.34 -8.37
CA ASP A 195 12.67 -20.07 -7.00
C ASP A 195 11.51 -19.80 -6.03
N ASN A 196 10.82 -20.91 -5.65
CA ASN A 196 9.77 -20.87 -4.63
C ASN A 196 10.38 -20.72 -3.22
N GLN A 197 11.01 -19.56 -2.94
CA GLN A 197 11.51 -19.24 -1.60
C GLN A 197 10.36 -18.86 -0.66
N PHE A 198 9.20 -18.45 -1.20
CA PHE A 198 8.03 -18.03 -0.46
C PHE A 198 6.86 -19.00 -0.56
N ILE A 199 6.02 -19.03 0.46
CA ILE A 199 4.81 -19.86 0.53
C ILE A 199 3.82 -19.45 -0.58
N CYS A 200 3.61 -18.15 -0.77
CA CYS A 200 2.73 -17.61 -1.80
C CYS A 200 3.53 -16.97 -2.95
N ARG A 201 2.85 -16.66 -4.06
CA ARG A 201 3.45 -15.98 -5.22
C ARG A 201 2.85 -14.61 -5.50
N GLU A 202 1.75 -14.27 -4.88
CA GLU A 202 1.12 -12.97 -5.02
C GLU A 202 1.91 -11.93 -4.25
N TYR A 203 2.20 -10.78 -4.88
CA TYR A 203 3.07 -9.75 -4.32
C TYR A 203 2.70 -9.30 -2.91
N ASP A 204 1.43 -9.05 -2.63
CA ASP A 204 0.98 -8.66 -1.29
C ASP A 204 1.29 -9.73 -0.22
N LEU A 205 1.19 -11.00 -0.56
CA LEU A 205 1.48 -12.12 0.35
C LEU A 205 2.99 -12.39 0.47
N VAL A 206 3.73 -12.25 -0.64
CA VAL A 206 5.21 -12.29 -0.63
C VAL A 206 5.76 -11.18 0.25
N ALA A 207 5.24 -9.94 0.11
CA ALA A 207 5.66 -8.84 0.96
C ALA A 207 5.39 -9.12 2.45
N PHE A 208 4.24 -9.71 2.78
CA PHE A 208 3.91 -10.05 4.16
C PHE A 208 4.91 -11.05 4.76
N GLU A 209 5.19 -12.14 4.05
CA GLU A 209 6.14 -13.16 4.48
C GLU A 209 7.55 -12.59 4.59
N ASN A 210 8.04 -11.93 3.54
CA ASN A 210 9.40 -11.43 3.47
C ASN A 210 9.70 -10.34 4.51
N LEU A 211 8.80 -9.36 4.65
CA LEU A 211 8.99 -8.28 5.61
C LEU A 211 8.94 -8.77 7.06
N ALA A 212 8.12 -9.79 7.36
CA ALA A 212 8.12 -10.41 8.67
C ALA A 212 9.48 -11.05 9.02
N LEU A 213 10.18 -11.65 8.05
CA LEU A 213 11.53 -12.21 8.25
C LEU A 213 12.58 -11.13 8.61
N HIS A 214 12.31 -9.86 8.27
CA HIS A 214 13.22 -8.74 8.52
C HIS A 214 12.90 -7.96 9.80
N LEU A 215 12.11 -8.52 10.71
CA LEU A 215 11.85 -7.93 12.03
C LEU A 215 12.99 -8.19 13.00
N ASN A 216 13.35 -7.17 13.79
CA ASN A 216 14.16 -7.30 15.00
C ASN A 216 13.38 -8.02 16.10
N THR A 217 14.07 -8.34 17.21
CA THR A 217 13.40 -8.79 18.43
C THR A 217 12.46 -7.68 18.92
N ASP A 218 11.23 -8.03 19.26
CA ASP A 218 10.13 -7.11 19.60
C ASP A 218 9.77 -6.11 18.49
N GLY A 219 10.30 -6.32 17.27
CA GLY A 219 9.98 -5.52 16.09
C GLY A 219 8.53 -5.72 15.64
N LYS A 220 8.00 -4.71 14.95
CA LYS A 220 6.62 -4.69 14.45
C LYS A 220 6.57 -4.45 12.94
N LEU A 221 5.70 -5.18 12.25
CA LEU A 221 5.33 -4.95 10.85
C LEU A 221 3.89 -4.47 10.80
N SER A 222 3.67 -3.27 10.28
CA SER A 222 2.34 -2.75 9.95
C SER A 222 2.16 -2.80 8.44
N ILE A 223 1.27 -3.67 7.97
CA ILE A 223 1.10 -3.97 6.54
C ILE A 223 -0.36 -3.99 6.12
N LEU A 224 -0.64 -3.33 4.99
CA LEU A 224 -1.97 -3.33 4.38
C LEU A 224 -2.15 -4.53 3.47
N LEU A 225 -3.20 -5.32 3.69
CA LEU A 225 -3.50 -6.51 2.87
C LEU A 225 -4.97 -6.56 2.43
N PRO A 226 -5.26 -7.14 1.25
CA PRO A 226 -6.62 -7.42 0.81
C PRO A 226 -7.31 -8.49 1.68
N ALA A 227 -8.62 -8.46 1.75
CA ALA A 227 -9.43 -9.36 2.59
C ALA A 227 -9.16 -10.85 2.38
N ARG A 228 -8.66 -11.29 1.23
CA ARG A 228 -8.40 -12.71 0.96
C ARG A 228 -7.47 -13.38 2.00
N ILE A 229 -6.56 -12.62 2.61
CA ILE A 229 -5.68 -13.16 3.66
C ILE A 229 -6.46 -13.68 4.86
N THR A 230 -7.62 -13.12 5.15
CA THR A 230 -8.41 -13.48 6.33
C THR A 230 -9.14 -14.82 6.20
N PHE A 231 -9.44 -15.30 4.99
CA PHE A 231 -10.32 -16.47 4.81
C PHE A 231 -9.87 -17.46 3.73
N ALA A 232 -8.96 -17.10 2.83
CA ALA A 232 -8.63 -17.99 1.71
C ALA A 232 -7.92 -19.27 2.18
N ALA A 233 -8.24 -20.39 1.54
CA ALA A 233 -7.66 -21.69 1.80
C ALA A 233 -6.33 -21.92 1.03
N GLY A 234 -5.77 -23.12 1.11
CA GLY A 234 -4.55 -23.51 0.42
C GLY A 234 -3.32 -22.76 0.92
N ARG A 235 -2.48 -22.28 0.01
CA ARG A 235 -1.21 -21.58 0.36
C ARG A 235 -1.42 -20.35 1.23
N VAL A 236 -2.55 -19.64 1.09
CA VAL A 236 -2.86 -18.50 1.95
C VAL A 236 -3.07 -18.93 3.40
N ARG A 237 -3.71 -20.10 3.62
CA ARG A 237 -3.82 -20.71 4.96
C ARG A 237 -2.45 -21.14 5.49
N GLU A 238 -1.61 -21.72 4.64
CA GLU A 238 -0.24 -22.08 5.02
C GLU A 238 0.56 -20.85 5.47
N LEU A 239 0.41 -19.73 4.76
CA LEU A 239 1.03 -18.47 5.16
C LEU A 239 0.49 -17.95 6.52
N ARG A 240 -0.83 -17.99 6.75
CA ARG A 240 -1.38 -17.61 8.06
C ARG A 240 -0.78 -18.48 9.19
N ASN A 241 -0.73 -19.79 8.98
CA ASN A 241 -0.17 -20.73 9.94
C ASN A 241 1.33 -20.46 10.18
N PHE A 242 2.09 -20.15 9.14
CA PHE A 242 3.49 -19.73 9.26
C PHE A 242 3.63 -18.47 10.11
N ILE A 243 2.86 -17.43 9.78
CA ILE A 243 2.88 -16.16 10.54
C ILE A 243 2.52 -16.42 12.00
N GLN A 244 1.47 -17.18 12.32
CA GLN A 244 1.08 -17.45 13.70
C GLN A 244 2.09 -18.33 14.44
N SER A 245 2.83 -19.19 13.75
CA SER A 245 3.85 -20.06 14.38
C SER A 245 5.15 -19.32 14.71
N MET A 246 5.53 -18.35 13.88
CA MET A 246 6.81 -17.63 13.99
C MET A 246 6.68 -16.24 14.61
N TYR A 247 5.52 -15.63 14.48
CA TYR A 247 5.21 -14.26 14.92
C TYR A 247 3.89 -14.24 15.69
N LYS A 248 3.57 -13.10 16.28
CA LYS A 248 2.30 -12.84 16.93
C LYS A 248 1.55 -11.72 16.22
N LEU A 249 0.28 -11.92 15.96
CA LEU A 249 -0.62 -10.84 15.57
C LEU A 249 -0.85 -9.94 16.79
N LEU A 250 -0.68 -8.64 16.63
CA LEU A 250 -1.04 -7.64 17.62
C LEU A 250 -2.43 -7.08 17.33
N GLU A 251 -2.68 -6.79 16.04
CA GLU A 251 -3.87 -6.03 15.65
C GLU A 251 -4.29 -6.39 14.23
N ILE A 252 -5.60 -6.45 14.02
CA ILE A 252 -6.25 -6.57 12.71
C ILE A 252 -7.30 -5.48 12.61
N ASP A 253 -7.05 -4.45 11.80
CA ASP A 253 -7.97 -3.35 11.58
C ASP A 253 -8.69 -3.50 10.24
N GLU A 254 -9.99 -3.71 10.27
CA GLU A 254 -10.83 -3.62 9.09
C GLU A 254 -10.98 -2.16 8.65
N LEU A 255 -10.49 -1.84 7.45
CA LEU A 255 -10.53 -0.49 6.93
C LEU A 255 -11.84 -0.19 6.19
N PRO A 256 -12.34 1.06 6.27
CA PRO A 256 -13.57 1.45 5.60
C PRO A 256 -13.43 1.36 4.07
N VAL A 257 -14.48 0.84 3.42
CA VAL A 257 -14.56 0.83 1.96
C VAL A 257 -14.60 2.27 1.45
N GLY A 258 -13.74 2.59 0.47
CA GLY A 258 -13.63 3.94 -0.09
C GLY A 258 -12.54 4.81 0.53
N LEU A 259 -11.76 4.29 1.48
CA LEU A 259 -10.53 4.93 1.97
C LEU A 259 -9.56 5.21 0.81
N PHE A 260 -9.48 4.30 -0.16
CA PHE A 260 -8.72 4.47 -1.39
C PHE A 260 -9.64 4.87 -2.54
N ILE A 261 -9.33 5.98 -3.20
CA ILE A 261 -10.20 6.61 -4.23
C ILE A 261 -10.46 5.66 -5.43
N ASN A 262 -9.49 4.82 -5.77
CA ASN A 262 -9.48 4.05 -7.01
C ASN A 262 -9.86 2.56 -6.85
N THR A 263 -10.24 2.12 -5.66
CA THR A 263 -10.61 0.72 -5.43
C THR A 263 -11.76 0.58 -4.44
N GLY A 264 -12.58 -0.45 -4.66
CA GLY A 264 -13.58 -0.92 -3.71
C GLY A 264 -13.16 -2.21 -3.00
N ILE A 265 -11.87 -2.57 -3.06
CA ILE A 265 -11.37 -3.78 -2.40
C ILE A 265 -11.41 -3.58 -0.89
N LYS A 266 -12.03 -4.53 -0.17
CA LYS A 266 -11.98 -4.59 1.30
C LYS A 266 -10.56 -4.90 1.72
N THR A 267 -9.99 -4.05 2.56
CA THR A 267 -8.60 -4.14 3.03
C THR A 267 -8.53 -4.12 4.54
N PHE A 268 -7.46 -4.68 5.07
CA PHE A 268 -7.15 -4.75 6.48
C PHE A 268 -5.73 -4.27 6.72
N LEU A 269 -5.52 -3.53 7.79
CA LEU A 269 -4.20 -3.24 8.32
C LEU A 269 -3.86 -4.31 9.35
N PHE A 270 -2.78 -5.03 9.12
CA PHE A 270 -2.25 -6.02 10.04
C PHE A 270 -1.03 -5.48 10.76
N THR A 271 -0.99 -5.66 12.07
CA THR A 271 0.24 -5.45 12.84
C THR A 271 0.68 -6.78 13.44
N VAL A 272 1.88 -7.22 13.06
CA VAL A 272 2.52 -8.43 13.60
C VAL A 272 3.81 -8.07 14.32
N THR A 273 4.22 -8.91 15.27
CA THR A 273 5.45 -8.71 16.06
C THR A 273 6.20 -10.01 16.31
N THR A 274 7.49 -9.91 16.53
CA THR A 274 8.32 -10.99 17.11
C THR A 274 8.23 -11.01 18.65
N GLY A 275 7.63 -9.98 19.27
CA GLY A 275 7.40 -9.88 20.71
C GLY A 275 6.34 -10.85 21.21
N ARG A 276 6.08 -10.79 22.52
CA ARG A 276 5.04 -11.60 23.15
C ARG A 276 3.73 -10.83 23.21
N THR A 277 2.64 -11.49 22.85
CA THR A 277 1.29 -11.03 23.11
C THR A 277 0.39 -12.25 23.34
N GLU A 278 -0.58 -12.12 24.24
CA GLU A 278 -1.59 -13.14 24.50
C GLU A 278 -2.87 -12.81 23.73
N ASP A 279 -3.13 -11.54 23.49
CA ASP A 279 -4.34 -11.02 22.85
C ASP A 279 -4.04 -10.44 21.47
N VAL A 280 -5.01 -10.59 20.59
CA VAL A 280 -5.06 -9.92 19.28
C VAL A 280 -6.22 -8.94 19.30
N ILE A 281 -5.94 -7.68 19.08
CA ILE A 281 -6.97 -6.63 19.00
C ILE A 281 -7.59 -6.65 17.60
N ILE A 282 -8.91 -6.66 17.54
CA ILE A 282 -9.67 -6.63 16.27
C ILE A 282 -10.51 -5.37 16.24
N LYS A 283 -10.33 -4.55 15.22
CA LYS A 283 -11.09 -3.30 15.06
C LYS A 283 -11.83 -3.24 13.74
N ARG A 284 -12.95 -2.55 13.77
CA ARG A 284 -13.59 -1.97 12.58
C ARG A 284 -13.40 -0.47 12.62
N LEU A 285 -12.80 0.06 11.58
CA LEU A 285 -12.54 1.48 11.46
C LEU A 285 -13.51 2.12 10.47
N LYS A 286 -13.93 3.35 10.76
CA LYS A 286 -14.68 4.21 9.85
C LYS A 286 -13.97 5.51 9.60
N THR A 287 -14.35 6.20 8.54
CA THR A 287 -13.82 7.52 8.22
C THR A 287 -14.49 8.60 9.08
N ASP A 288 -13.75 9.66 9.37
CA ASP A 288 -14.23 10.86 10.06
C ASP A 288 -15.24 11.67 9.22
N THR A 289 -15.41 11.33 7.95
CA THR A 289 -16.30 12.02 7.02
C THR A 289 -17.29 11.07 6.34
N ALA A 290 -18.49 11.56 6.04
CA ALA A 290 -19.50 10.83 5.29
C ALA A 290 -19.18 10.74 3.78
N ASN A 291 -18.32 11.63 3.25
CA ASN A 291 -17.95 11.70 1.84
C ASN A 291 -16.43 11.63 1.62
N PRO A 292 -15.79 10.50 1.92
CA PRO A 292 -14.32 10.34 1.87
C PRO A 292 -13.69 10.79 0.55
N ARG A 293 -14.38 10.53 -0.57
CA ARG A 293 -13.89 10.86 -1.91
C ARG A 293 -13.86 12.37 -2.22
N LYS A 294 -14.70 13.16 -1.57
CA LYS A 294 -14.80 14.62 -1.81
C LYS A 294 -14.02 15.42 -0.80
N GLU A 295 -14.05 15.01 0.45
CA GLU A 295 -13.57 15.77 1.60
C GLU A 295 -12.17 15.32 2.04
N GLY A 296 -11.72 14.14 1.56
CA GLY A 296 -10.54 13.48 2.07
C GLY A 296 -10.81 12.83 3.42
N VAL A 297 -9.92 11.98 3.87
CA VAL A 297 -9.98 11.31 5.17
C VAL A 297 -8.79 11.78 6.00
N ASN A 298 -9.07 12.44 7.14
CA ASN A 298 -8.03 12.93 8.04
C ASN A 298 -7.72 11.92 9.15
N GLU A 299 -8.75 11.23 9.64
CA GLU A 299 -8.64 10.27 10.73
C GLU A 299 -9.47 9.02 10.46
N LEU A 300 -9.00 7.90 11.01
CA LEU A 300 -9.75 6.67 11.16
C LEU A 300 -10.26 6.59 12.59
N ILE A 301 -11.56 6.34 12.73
CA ILE A 301 -12.25 6.27 14.01
C ILE A 301 -12.64 4.83 14.25
N THR A 302 -12.34 4.29 15.43
CA THR A 302 -12.79 2.96 15.84
C THR A 302 -14.33 2.97 15.96
N GLU A 303 -14.99 2.12 15.20
CA GLU A 303 -16.42 1.89 15.25
C GLU A 303 -16.75 0.76 16.23
N ASP A 304 -16.08 -0.37 16.04
CA ASP A 304 -16.17 -1.54 16.91
C ASP A 304 -14.76 -2.02 17.24
N GLU A 305 -14.58 -2.52 18.46
CA GLU A 305 -13.33 -3.11 18.93
C GLU A 305 -13.62 -4.34 19.80
N THR A 306 -12.82 -5.36 19.61
CA THR A 306 -12.82 -6.55 20.44
C THR A 306 -11.43 -7.14 20.50
N PHE A 307 -11.24 -8.19 21.27
CA PHE A 307 -10.00 -8.96 21.30
C PHE A 307 -10.31 -10.46 21.26
N VAL A 308 -9.31 -11.21 20.81
CA VAL A 308 -9.34 -12.68 20.78
C VAL A 308 -8.00 -13.19 21.27
N PHE A 309 -7.99 -14.29 22.03
CA PHE A 309 -6.73 -14.90 22.44
C PHE A 309 -5.99 -15.47 21.23
N SER A 310 -4.67 -15.33 21.21
CA SER A 310 -3.84 -15.81 20.10
C SER A 310 -4.04 -17.32 19.82
N ASP A 311 -4.20 -18.12 20.87
CA ASP A 311 -4.43 -19.55 20.74
C ASP A 311 -5.82 -19.85 20.15
N GLU A 312 -6.85 -19.11 20.58
CA GLU A 312 -8.21 -19.22 20.02
C GLU A 312 -8.23 -18.85 18.53
N LEU A 313 -7.56 -17.76 18.15
CA LEU A 313 -7.45 -17.36 16.74
C LEU A 313 -6.74 -18.42 15.91
N THR A 314 -5.77 -19.14 16.47
CA THR A 314 -5.09 -20.24 15.80
C THR A 314 -6.04 -21.44 15.57
N GLU A 315 -6.90 -21.75 16.53
CA GLU A 315 -7.88 -22.82 16.42
C GLU A 315 -9.00 -22.50 15.40
N MET A 316 -9.29 -21.22 15.16
CA MET A 316 -10.31 -20.79 14.17
C MET A 316 -9.91 -21.08 12.71
N ASP A 317 -8.65 -21.37 12.40
CA ASP A 317 -8.11 -21.64 11.06
C ASP A 317 -8.27 -20.50 10.04
N ASP A 318 -8.86 -19.39 10.43
CA ASP A 318 -9.02 -18.16 9.64
C ASP A 318 -8.93 -16.91 10.54
N TRP A 319 -8.83 -15.74 9.90
CA TRP A 319 -8.82 -14.44 10.56
C TRP A 319 -10.06 -13.62 10.16
N ASN A 320 -11.19 -14.28 10.07
CA ASN A 320 -12.42 -13.66 9.61
C ASN A 320 -13.00 -12.73 10.68
N VAL A 321 -12.82 -11.43 10.47
CA VAL A 321 -13.25 -10.37 11.40
C VAL A 321 -14.75 -10.40 11.63
N ASP A 322 -15.57 -10.63 10.59
CA ASP A 322 -17.02 -10.72 10.74
C ASP A 322 -17.44 -11.90 11.63
N ARG A 323 -16.75 -13.04 11.50
CA ARG A 323 -16.97 -14.22 12.33
C ARG A 323 -16.57 -13.97 13.80
N ILE A 324 -15.43 -13.28 14.00
CA ILE A 324 -14.96 -12.94 15.34
C ILE A 324 -15.97 -12.05 16.07
N PHE A 325 -16.43 -10.97 15.43
CA PHE A 325 -17.47 -10.11 16.03
C PHE A 325 -18.78 -10.86 16.26
N ALA A 326 -19.22 -11.68 15.29
CA ALA A 326 -20.44 -12.46 15.42
C ALA A 326 -20.37 -13.47 16.57
N SER A 327 -19.21 -14.10 16.83
CA SER A 327 -19.04 -15.06 17.93
C SER A 327 -19.17 -14.42 19.32
N GLN A 328 -19.03 -13.11 19.41
CA GLN A 328 -19.14 -12.34 20.66
C GLN A 328 -20.48 -11.61 20.80
N ASP A 329 -21.35 -11.69 19.79
CA ASP A 329 -22.69 -11.13 19.82
C ASP A 329 -23.54 -11.82 20.90
N GLU A 330 -24.28 -11.03 21.68
CA GLU A 330 -25.11 -11.56 22.78
C GLU A 330 -26.13 -12.59 22.31
N ASP A 331 -26.73 -12.40 21.15
CA ASP A 331 -27.76 -13.32 20.63
C ASP A 331 -27.11 -14.60 20.10
N TRP A 332 -25.89 -14.51 19.53
CA TRP A 332 -25.10 -15.69 19.20
C TRP A 332 -24.75 -16.48 20.47
N LEU A 333 -24.22 -15.81 21.51
CA LEU A 333 -23.91 -16.48 22.78
C LEU A 333 -25.11 -17.10 23.44
N LYS A 334 -26.27 -16.46 23.39
CA LYS A 334 -27.57 -17.05 23.87
C LYS A 334 -27.94 -18.29 23.05
N PHE A 335 -27.75 -18.24 21.72
CA PHE A 335 -27.99 -19.38 20.85
C PHE A 335 -26.97 -20.51 21.16
N GLU A 336 -25.70 -20.22 21.24
CA GLU A 336 -24.65 -21.20 21.57
C GLU A 336 -24.87 -21.88 22.93
N ASN A 337 -25.29 -21.14 23.94
CA ASN A 337 -25.59 -21.67 25.28
C ASN A 337 -27.00 -22.27 25.41
N SER A 338 -27.84 -22.20 24.39
CA SER A 338 -29.18 -22.76 24.43
C SER A 338 -29.15 -24.28 24.40
N LEU A 339 -30.12 -24.92 25.06
CA LEU A 339 -30.30 -26.38 25.05
C LEU A 339 -31.02 -26.89 23.78
N ILE A 340 -31.28 -26.01 22.80
CA ILE A 340 -31.91 -26.36 21.54
C ILE A 340 -30.94 -27.24 20.73
N ARG A 341 -31.47 -28.32 20.11
CA ARG A 341 -30.69 -29.13 19.21
C ARG A 341 -30.17 -28.28 18.04
N LYS A 342 -28.87 -28.27 17.85
CA LYS A 342 -28.18 -27.57 16.77
C LYS A 342 -27.65 -28.57 15.76
N GLU A 343 -27.70 -28.23 14.49
CA GLU A 343 -27.12 -28.99 13.40
C GLU A 343 -26.31 -28.07 12.51
N GLU A 344 -25.19 -28.56 12.01
CA GLU A 344 -24.42 -27.84 11.03
C GLU A 344 -25.21 -27.71 9.72
N LEU A 345 -25.13 -26.53 9.09
CA LEU A 345 -25.84 -26.27 7.83
C LEU A 345 -25.52 -27.31 6.76
N GLY A 346 -24.26 -27.78 6.68
CA GLY A 346 -23.83 -28.80 5.74
C GLY A 346 -24.50 -30.18 5.94
N ASN A 347 -25.03 -30.46 7.13
CA ASN A 347 -25.78 -31.69 7.42
C ASN A 347 -27.25 -31.64 7.00
N VAL A 348 -27.78 -30.44 6.84
CA VAL A 348 -29.20 -30.21 6.55
C VAL A 348 -29.50 -29.57 5.20
N ALA A 349 -28.44 -29.00 4.55
CA ALA A 349 -28.57 -28.35 3.26
C ALA A 349 -27.30 -28.53 2.43
N GLU A 350 -27.45 -28.63 1.11
CA GLU A 350 -26.34 -28.56 0.17
C GLU A 350 -26.06 -27.09 -0.18
N VAL A 351 -24.83 -26.61 0.14
CA VAL A 351 -24.41 -25.25 -0.15
C VAL A 351 -23.47 -25.26 -1.35
N PHE A 352 -23.83 -24.55 -2.40
CA PHE A 352 -23.00 -24.46 -3.61
C PHE A 352 -22.94 -23.03 -4.12
N ARG A 353 -21.81 -22.70 -4.77
CA ARG A 353 -21.64 -21.41 -5.44
C ARG A 353 -22.30 -21.45 -6.81
N GLY A 354 -23.21 -20.52 -7.09
CA GLY A 354 -23.79 -20.35 -8.41
C GLY A 354 -22.73 -20.13 -9.49
N LYS A 355 -22.97 -20.64 -10.70
CA LYS A 355 -22.10 -20.41 -11.84
C LYS A 355 -22.45 -19.09 -12.49
N ALA A 356 -21.42 -18.27 -12.77
CA ALA A 356 -21.62 -17.06 -13.58
C ALA A 356 -22.06 -17.43 -15.00
N ILE A 357 -23.15 -16.85 -15.47
CA ILE A 357 -23.67 -17.06 -16.84
C ILE A 357 -23.06 -15.96 -17.70
N SER A 358 -22.04 -16.34 -18.52
CA SER A 358 -21.30 -15.40 -19.37
C SER A 358 -22.00 -15.07 -20.70
N LYS A 359 -22.95 -15.89 -21.14
CA LYS A 359 -23.73 -15.66 -22.37
C LYS A 359 -25.23 -15.90 -22.07
N LYS A 360 -26.03 -14.92 -22.41
CA LYS A 360 -27.49 -15.01 -22.38
C LYS A 360 -27.98 -15.38 -23.78
N ASP A 361 -28.85 -16.40 -23.87
CA ASP A 361 -29.56 -16.74 -25.09
C ASP A 361 -30.99 -16.18 -24.97
N PRO A 362 -31.37 -15.19 -25.78
CA PRO A 362 -32.71 -14.61 -25.73
C PRO A 362 -33.83 -15.62 -26.03
N MET A 363 -33.50 -16.75 -26.66
CA MET A 363 -34.43 -17.83 -26.99
C MET A 363 -34.32 -18.99 -25.99
N GLY A 364 -33.52 -18.83 -24.96
CA GLY A 364 -33.36 -19.83 -23.89
C GLY A 364 -34.63 -20.10 -23.12
N LYS A 365 -34.82 -21.36 -22.73
CA LYS A 365 -36.05 -21.81 -21.98
C LYS A 365 -35.97 -21.53 -20.48
N ILE A 366 -34.83 -21.08 -19.96
CA ILE A 366 -34.59 -20.85 -18.54
C ILE A 366 -34.34 -19.36 -18.33
N GLY A 367 -35.18 -18.73 -17.53
CA GLY A 367 -35.00 -17.33 -17.15
C GLY A 367 -33.81 -17.16 -16.19
N VAL A 368 -32.99 -16.14 -16.42
CA VAL A 368 -31.88 -15.76 -15.54
C VAL A 368 -32.25 -14.50 -14.78
N VAL A 369 -32.34 -14.62 -13.46
CA VAL A 369 -32.63 -13.49 -12.58
C VAL A 369 -31.30 -12.82 -12.22
N ASN A 370 -31.19 -11.52 -12.50
CA ASN A 370 -30.08 -10.68 -12.06
C ASN A 370 -30.46 -9.89 -10.80
N ILE A 371 -29.50 -9.24 -10.17
CA ILE A 371 -29.75 -8.34 -9.04
C ILE A 371 -30.76 -7.24 -9.41
N SER A 372 -30.69 -6.73 -10.64
CA SER A 372 -31.64 -5.73 -11.13
C SER A 372 -33.11 -6.22 -11.24
N ASN A 373 -33.33 -7.53 -11.28
CA ASN A 373 -34.64 -8.11 -11.29
C ASN A 373 -35.22 -8.37 -9.87
N LEU A 374 -34.41 -8.19 -8.83
CA LEU A 374 -34.84 -8.39 -7.46
C LEU A 374 -35.50 -7.09 -6.94
N GLN A 375 -36.72 -7.17 -6.49
CA GLN A 375 -37.48 -6.09 -5.85
C GLN A 375 -37.76 -6.45 -4.39
N ASP A 376 -38.08 -5.47 -3.57
CA ASP A 376 -38.31 -5.67 -2.12
C ASP A 376 -39.35 -6.76 -1.81
N TYR A 377 -40.28 -7.03 -2.71
CA TYR A 377 -41.39 -7.96 -2.51
C TYR A 377 -41.54 -9.00 -3.63
N GLY A 378 -40.57 -9.16 -4.52
CA GLY A 378 -40.67 -10.12 -5.61
C GLY A 378 -39.57 -10.04 -6.66
N ILE A 379 -39.80 -10.74 -7.75
CA ILE A 379 -38.92 -10.78 -8.90
C ILE A 379 -39.62 -10.08 -10.06
N ASP A 380 -38.98 -9.05 -10.60
CA ASP A 380 -39.38 -8.41 -11.85
C ASP A 380 -38.90 -9.27 -13.01
N TYR A 381 -39.79 -9.73 -13.85
CA TYR A 381 -39.52 -10.62 -14.98
C TYR A 381 -39.41 -9.90 -16.33
N ASP A 382 -39.59 -8.57 -16.38
CA ASP A 382 -39.52 -7.77 -17.60
C ASP A 382 -38.12 -7.27 -17.99
#